data_61ea82b73ccf666e8fc15e17bd44ccc8
#
_entry.id   61ea82b73ccf666e8fc15e17bd44ccc8
#
_cell.length_a   1.000
_cell.length_b   1.000
_cell.length_c   1.000
_cell.angle_alpha   90.00
_cell.angle_beta   90.00
_cell.angle_gamma   90.00
#
_symmetry.space_group_name_H-M   'P 1'
#
loop_
_entity.id
_entity.type
_entity.pdbx_description
1 polymer ?
#
loop_
_entity_poly.entity_id
_entity_poly.type
_entity_poly.pdbx_seq_one_letter_code
_entity_poly.pdbx_strand_id
1 'polypeptide(L)'
;PQFDTQGHVFVTAHDDDVKIFKWRKKYDQIPAQTKDPGLLRIKKDLERKRPTRRKTEQYWSEGQFKTLIAAGPAKLFSRGMIPYSVLIFLLTRTGTLHEVRDFIAKRFAGAEFIERFGKQLDFMLDNLQALGYLTRDADGEHVTLNESIYRLLNYRSVDPLFGDFIAEQRISLGNSHVDE
;
A
#
# COMPACT_ATOMS: atom_id res chain seq x y z
N PRO A 1 -1.04 -15.60 -6.88
CA PRO A 1 0.07 -16.33 -6.27
C PRO A 1 0.85 -17.08 -7.34
N GLN A 2 2.15 -17.15 -7.20
CA GLN A 2 3.06 -17.69 -8.22
C GLN A 2 2.94 -19.23 -8.35
N PHE A 3 2.32 -19.87 -7.35
CA PHE A 3 2.23 -21.32 -7.22
C PHE A 3 0.80 -21.88 -7.17
N ASP A 4 -0.21 -21.02 -7.09
CA ASP A 4 -1.59 -21.47 -7.04
C ASP A 4 -2.28 -21.26 -8.40
N THR A 5 -2.99 -22.29 -8.85
CA THR A 5 -3.77 -22.26 -10.09
C THR A 5 -5.12 -21.53 -9.93
N GLN A 6 -5.57 -21.32 -8.70
CA GLN A 6 -6.82 -20.62 -8.37
C GLN A 6 -6.61 -19.59 -7.27
N GLY A 7 -7.18 -18.42 -7.44
CA GLY A 7 -7.29 -17.38 -6.42
C GLY A 7 -8.74 -17.21 -5.97
N HIS A 8 -8.96 -17.02 -4.67
CA HIS A 8 -10.28 -16.73 -4.12
C HIS A 8 -10.34 -15.28 -3.67
N VAL A 9 -11.35 -14.56 -4.13
CA VAL A 9 -11.64 -13.17 -3.71
C VAL A 9 -12.91 -13.18 -2.88
N PHE A 10 -12.82 -12.73 -1.64
CA PHE A 10 -13.95 -12.57 -0.74
C PHE A 10 -14.34 -11.09 -0.70
N VAL A 11 -15.62 -10.82 -0.99
CA VAL A 11 -16.16 -9.46 -0.94
C VAL A 11 -17.25 -9.43 0.12
N THR A 12 -17.13 -8.51 1.07
CA THR A 12 -18.18 -8.26 2.07
C THR A 12 -19.16 -7.23 1.50
N ALA A 13 -20.43 -7.59 1.49
CA ALA A 13 -21.51 -6.67 1.13
C ALA A 13 -22.03 -5.95 2.38
N HIS A 14 -22.39 -4.66 2.22
CA HIS A 14 -23.01 -3.91 3.31
C HIS A 14 -24.42 -4.47 3.61
N ASP A 15 -24.83 -4.48 4.88
CA ASP A 15 -26.14 -5.02 5.31
C ASP A 15 -27.32 -4.44 4.56
N ASP A 16 -27.28 -3.14 4.22
CA ASP A 16 -28.35 -2.49 3.47
C ASP A 16 -28.43 -3.05 2.04
N ASP A 17 -27.29 -3.34 1.40
CA ASP A 17 -27.28 -3.98 0.07
C ASP A 17 -27.79 -5.42 0.13
N VAL A 18 -27.48 -6.16 1.18
CA VAL A 18 -28.03 -7.51 1.41
C VAL A 18 -29.55 -7.45 1.59
N LYS A 19 -30.08 -6.46 2.34
CA LYS A 19 -31.54 -6.26 2.50
C LYS A 19 -32.20 -5.92 1.18
N ILE A 20 -31.60 -5.01 0.40
CA ILE A 20 -32.12 -4.63 -0.93
C ILE A 20 -32.12 -5.83 -1.88
N PHE A 21 -31.04 -6.62 -1.89
CA PHE A 21 -30.94 -7.81 -2.72
C PHE A 21 -31.98 -8.86 -2.35
N LYS A 22 -32.17 -9.17 -1.06
CA LYS A 22 -33.21 -10.10 -0.57
C LYS A 22 -34.62 -9.61 -0.89
N TRP A 23 -34.85 -8.29 -0.78
CA TRP A 23 -36.10 -7.68 -1.14
C TRP A 23 -36.38 -7.82 -2.66
N ARG A 24 -35.39 -7.46 -3.50
CA ARG A 24 -35.49 -7.56 -4.97
C ARG A 24 -35.81 -8.99 -5.40
N LYS A 25 -35.08 -9.98 -4.86
CA LYS A 25 -35.30 -11.38 -5.15
C LYS A 25 -36.75 -11.82 -4.87
N LYS A 26 -37.35 -11.33 -3.78
CA LYS A 26 -38.77 -11.62 -3.47
C LYS A 26 -39.72 -10.88 -4.41
N TYR A 27 -39.43 -9.63 -4.74
CA TYR A 27 -40.25 -8.80 -5.61
C TYR A 27 -40.26 -9.33 -7.04
N ASP A 28 -39.13 -9.72 -7.58
CA ASP A 28 -38.99 -10.24 -8.96
C ASP A 28 -39.60 -11.64 -9.14
N GLN A 29 -39.87 -12.38 -8.06
CA GLN A 29 -40.61 -13.64 -8.11
C GLN A 29 -42.11 -13.45 -8.42
N ILE A 30 -42.61 -12.23 -8.27
CA ILE A 30 -44.00 -11.92 -8.56
C ILE A 30 -44.13 -11.49 -10.02
N PRO A 31 -44.90 -12.19 -10.86
CA PRO A 31 -45.05 -11.81 -12.25
C PRO A 31 -45.52 -10.37 -12.42
N ALA A 32 -44.89 -9.63 -13.36
CA ALA A 32 -45.19 -8.21 -13.56
C ALA A 32 -46.65 -7.93 -13.91
N GLN A 33 -47.28 -8.85 -14.64
CA GLN A 33 -48.70 -8.76 -15.14
C GLN A 33 -49.65 -9.70 -14.42
N THR A 34 -49.38 -10.03 -13.14
CA THR A 34 -50.30 -10.89 -12.39
C THR A 34 -51.65 -10.22 -12.18
N LYS A 35 -52.74 -11.00 -12.37
CA LYS A 35 -54.12 -10.58 -12.05
C LYS A 35 -54.60 -11.15 -10.72
N ASP A 36 -53.78 -11.96 -10.04
CA ASP A 36 -54.12 -12.55 -8.76
C ASP A 36 -54.19 -11.48 -7.67
N PRO A 37 -55.36 -11.28 -7.02
CA PRO A 37 -55.50 -10.27 -5.97
C PRO A 37 -54.59 -10.49 -4.78
N GLY A 38 -54.23 -11.74 -4.45
CA GLY A 38 -53.31 -12.08 -3.36
C GLY A 38 -51.89 -11.66 -3.67
N LEU A 39 -51.41 -11.96 -4.88
CA LEU A 39 -50.05 -11.56 -5.32
C LEU A 39 -49.95 -10.04 -5.50
N LEU A 40 -50.97 -9.36 -5.97
CA LEU A 40 -50.99 -7.89 -6.06
C LEU A 40 -50.89 -7.23 -4.69
N ARG A 41 -51.59 -7.80 -3.69
CA ARG A 41 -51.49 -7.31 -2.30
C ARG A 41 -50.09 -7.49 -1.75
N ILE A 42 -49.47 -8.65 -1.94
CA ILE A 42 -48.09 -8.92 -1.54
C ILE A 42 -47.10 -7.97 -2.24
N LYS A 43 -47.27 -7.73 -3.54
CA LYS A 43 -46.46 -6.82 -4.32
C LYS A 43 -46.52 -5.39 -3.77
N LYS A 44 -47.73 -4.90 -3.47
CA LYS A 44 -47.95 -3.57 -2.87
C LYS A 44 -47.32 -3.44 -1.48
N ASP A 45 -47.41 -4.51 -0.68
CA ASP A 45 -46.78 -4.54 0.65
C ASP A 45 -45.22 -4.53 0.55
N LEU A 46 -44.65 -5.25 -0.41
CA LEU A 46 -43.21 -5.23 -0.69
C LEU A 46 -42.76 -3.84 -1.16
N GLU A 47 -43.52 -3.17 -2.03
CA GLU A 47 -43.22 -1.81 -2.49
C GLU A 47 -43.18 -0.81 -1.33
N ARG A 48 -44.18 -0.90 -0.43
CA ARG A 48 -44.22 -0.05 0.78
C ARG A 48 -43.05 -0.28 1.73
N LYS A 49 -42.54 -1.51 1.82
CA LYS A 49 -41.43 -1.93 2.69
C LYS A 49 -40.08 -1.96 1.98
N ARG A 50 -39.97 -1.29 0.84
CA ARG A 50 -38.74 -1.27 0.07
C ARG A 50 -37.57 -0.72 0.90
N PRO A 51 -36.52 -1.49 1.16
CA PRO A 51 -35.36 -0.99 1.89
C PRO A 51 -34.59 0.03 1.04
N THR A 52 -34.02 1.01 1.70
CA THR A 52 -33.20 2.07 1.08
C THR A 52 -31.84 2.11 1.74
N ARG A 53 -30.83 2.56 1.01
CA ARG A 53 -29.50 2.81 1.54
C ARG A 53 -29.51 4.07 2.43
N ARG A 54 -28.74 4.05 3.51
CA ARG A 54 -28.54 5.21 4.37
C ARG A 54 -27.75 6.29 3.64
N LYS A 55 -28.17 7.55 3.75
CA LYS A 55 -27.51 8.69 3.06
C LYS A 55 -26.10 8.99 3.57
N THR A 56 -25.79 8.56 4.78
CA THR A 56 -24.52 8.81 5.47
C THR A 56 -23.43 7.81 5.10
N GLU A 57 -23.77 6.72 4.40
CA GLU A 57 -22.85 5.63 4.07
C GLU A 57 -22.46 5.68 2.60
N GLN A 58 -21.22 5.25 2.31
CA GLN A 58 -20.77 5.06 0.93
C GLN A 58 -21.02 3.62 0.48
N TYR A 59 -21.60 3.45 -0.69
CA TYR A 59 -21.93 2.16 -1.26
C TYR A 59 -21.35 2.03 -2.66
N TRP A 60 -21.00 0.81 -3.01
CA TRP A 60 -20.68 0.46 -4.39
C TRP A 60 -21.95 0.48 -5.25
N SER A 61 -21.87 1.13 -6.40
CA SER A 61 -22.94 1.03 -7.39
C SER A 61 -22.74 -0.20 -8.28
N GLU A 62 -23.82 -0.74 -8.82
CA GLU A 62 -23.78 -1.84 -9.80
C GLU A 62 -22.93 -1.43 -11.04
N GLY A 63 -23.01 -0.17 -11.46
CA GLY A 63 -22.21 0.36 -12.56
C GLY A 63 -20.70 0.33 -12.26
N GLN A 64 -20.29 0.77 -11.07
CA GLN A 64 -18.88 0.70 -10.63
C GLN A 64 -18.37 -0.76 -10.59
N PHE A 65 -19.18 -1.68 -10.11
CA PHE A 65 -18.84 -3.10 -10.07
C PHE A 65 -18.68 -3.70 -11.46
N LYS A 66 -19.60 -3.40 -12.39
CA LYS A 66 -19.49 -3.81 -13.80
C LYS A 66 -18.25 -3.23 -14.47
N THR A 67 -17.91 -1.97 -14.21
CA THR A 67 -16.70 -1.33 -14.73
C THR A 67 -15.46 -2.04 -14.21
N LEU A 68 -15.41 -2.40 -12.92
CA LEU A 68 -14.30 -3.14 -12.32
C LEU A 68 -14.12 -4.52 -12.94
N ILE A 69 -15.21 -5.28 -13.15
CA ILE A 69 -15.16 -6.58 -13.81
C ILE A 69 -14.66 -6.44 -15.26
N ALA A 70 -15.16 -5.44 -15.98
CA ALA A 70 -14.81 -5.20 -17.38
C ALA A 70 -13.37 -4.70 -17.56
N ALA A 71 -12.78 -4.07 -16.55
CA ALA A 71 -11.40 -3.58 -16.61
C ALA A 71 -10.34 -4.70 -16.70
N GLY A 72 -10.74 -5.95 -16.36
CA GLY A 72 -9.81 -7.08 -16.38
C GLY A 72 -8.71 -6.98 -15.32
N PRO A 73 -7.71 -7.88 -15.37
CA PRO A 73 -6.62 -7.87 -14.41
C PRO A 73 -5.74 -6.64 -14.59
N ALA A 74 -5.59 -5.86 -13.53
CA ALA A 74 -4.68 -4.73 -13.51
C ALA A 74 -3.22 -5.22 -13.46
N LYS A 75 -2.34 -4.61 -14.27
CA LYS A 75 -0.90 -4.83 -14.13
C LYS A 75 -0.44 -4.22 -12.82
N LEU A 76 0.13 -5.04 -11.96
CA LEU A 76 0.81 -4.56 -10.76
C LEU A 76 2.16 -3.96 -11.14
N PHE A 77 2.49 -2.80 -10.59
CA PHE A 77 3.84 -2.26 -10.65
C PHE A 77 4.16 -1.48 -9.39
N SER A 78 5.44 -1.50 -9.05
CA SER A 78 5.96 -0.79 -7.89
C SER A 78 6.00 0.71 -8.15
N ARG A 79 5.44 1.50 -7.24
CA ARG A 79 5.50 2.97 -7.32
C ARG A 79 6.65 3.50 -6.50
N GLY A 80 7.27 4.56 -7.03
CA GLY A 80 8.30 5.33 -6.32
C GLY A 80 9.62 4.58 -6.13
N MET A 81 10.57 5.31 -5.63
CA MET A 81 11.91 4.82 -5.28
C MET A 81 11.86 4.11 -3.92
N ILE A 82 12.91 3.34 -3.59
CA ILE A 82 13.07 2.84 -2.22
C ILE A 82 13.42 4.01 -1.29
N PRO A 83 12.76 4.14 -0.14
CA PRO A 83 13.15 5.15 0.84
C PRO A 83 14.41 4.73 1.61
N TYR A 84 15.10 5.69 2.23
CA TYR A 84 16.28 5.42 3.07
C TYR A 84 16.00 4.40 4.16
N SER A 85 14.85 4.44 4.79
CA SER A 85 14.46 3.45 5.81
C SER A 85 14.49 2.00 5.31
N VAL A 86 14.06 1.75 4.07
CA VAL A 86 14.12 0.41 3.46
C VAL A 86 15.55 0.05 3.09
N LEU A 87 16.32 0.98 2.53
CA LEU A 87 17.73 0.74 2.20
C LEU A 87 18.53 0.39 3.46
N ILE A 88 18.42 1.19 4.52
CA ILE A 88 19.12 0.98 5.77
C ILE A 88 18.73 -0.37 6.40
N PHE A 89 17.43 -0.69 6.40
CA PHE A 89 16.95 -1.97 6.89
C PHE A 89 17.54 -3.16 6.12
N LEU A 90 17.64 -3.07 4.79
CA LEU A 90 18.25 -4.11 3.98
C LEU A 90 19.75 -4.23 4.29
N LEU A 91 20.48 -3.13 4.30
CA LEU A 91 21.93 -3.11 4.59
C LEU A 91 22.25 -3.68 5.98
N THR A 92 21.50 -3.33 7.01
CA THR A 92 21.71 -3.84 8.37
C THR A 92 21.39 -5.33 8.50
N ARG A 93 20.64 -5.87 7.58
CA ARG A 93 20.25 -7.29 7.59
C ARG A 93 21.18 -8.16 6.76
N THR A 94 21.69 -7.68 5.65
CA THR A 94 22.42 -8.47 4.65
C THR A 94 23.90 -8.14 4.58
N GLY A 95 24.27 -6.89 4.81
CA GLY A 95 25.66 -6.41 4.68
C GLY A 95 26.20 -6.37 3.26
N THR A 96 25.37 -6.72 2.24
CA THR A 96 25.81 -6.78 0.84
C THR A 96 24.95 -5.95 -0.08
N LEU A 97 25.54 -5.30 -1.07
CA LEU A 97 24.82 -4.53 -2.08
C LEU A 97 24.13 -5.43 -3.12
N HIS A 98 24.64 -6.64 -3.31
CA HIS A 98 24.02 -7.62 -4.21
C HIS A 98 22.57 -7.89 -3.84
N GLU A 99 22.27 -8.15 -2.58
CA GLU A 99 20.89 -8.40 -2.14
C GLU A 99 19.98 -7.18 -2.26
N VAL A 100 20.54 -5.97 -2.05
CA VAL A 100 19.79 -4.72 -2.28
C VAL A 100 19.46 -4.54 -3.76
N ARG A 101 20.41 -4.79 -4.65
CA ARG A 101 20.19 -4.76 -6.10
C ARG A 101 19.20 -5.81 -6.56
N ASP A 102 19.27 -7.00 -6.01
CA ASP A 102 18.31 -8.08 -6.25
C ASP A 102 16.89 -7.69 -5.81
N PHE A 103 16.77 -7.06 -4.65
CA PHE A 103 15.48 -6.54 -4.19
C PHE A 103 14.90 -5.50 -5.16
N ILE A 104 15.76 -4.61 -5.69
CA ILE A 104 15.35 -3.61 -6.69
C ILE A 104 14.94 -4.30 -8.00
N ALA A 105 15.72 -5.27 -8.48
CA ALA A 105 15.46 -5.98 -9.72
C ALA A 105 14.15 -6.81 -9.70
N LYS A 106 13.75 -7.30 -8.54
CA LYS A 106 12.49 -8.03 -8.32
C LYS A 106 11.25 -7.13 -8.25
N ARG A 107 11.40 -5.81 -8.32
CA ARG A 107 10.24 -4.90 -8.31
C ARG A 107 9.46 -5.02 -9.62
N PHE A 108 8.15 -4.91 -9.51
CA PHE A 108 7.26 -4.84 -10.68
C PHE A 108 7.40 -3.46 -11.36
N ALA A 109 8.47 -3.30 -12.15
CA ALA A 109 8.78 -2.07 -12.86
C ALA A 109 9.41 -2.39 -14.23
N GLY A 110 9.28 -1.46 -15.18
CA GLY A 110 9.95 -1.59 -16.47
C GLY A 110 11.47 -1.41 -16.37
N ALA A 111 12.22 -1.87 -17.37
CA ALA A 111 13.68 -1.81 -17.38
C ALA A 111 14.24 -0.40 -17.12
N GLU A 112 13.63 0.63 -17.72
CA GLU A 112 14.00 2.03 -17.53
C GLU A 112 13.88 2.46 -16.06
N PHE A 113 12.83 2.01 -15.36
CA PHE A 113 12.65 2.29 -13.94
C PHE A 113 13.68 1.56 -13.07
N ILE A 114 14.03 0.32 -13.43
CA ILE A 114 15.05 -0.45 -12.71
C ILE A 114 16.42 0.23 -12.84
N GLU A 115 16.78 0.73 -14.03
CA GLU A 115 18.00 1.50 -14.24
C GLU A 115 18.02 2.80 -13.39
N ARG A 116 16.91 3.53 -13.36
CA ARG A 116 16.79 4.73 -12.52
C ARG A 116 16.91 4.41 -11.04
N PHE A 117 16.37 3.29 -10.59
CA PHE A 117 16.53 2.82 -9.22
C PHE A 117 17.98 2.49 -8.88
N GLY A 118 18.74 1.92 -9.83
CA GLY A 118 20.17 1.69 -9.66
C GLY A 118 20.94 2.99 -9.41
N LYS A 119 20.75 3.99 -10.27
CA LYS A 119 21.35 5.33 -10.12
C LYS A 119 20.97 6.01 -8.79
N GLN A 120 19.71 5.85 -8.39
CA GLN A 120 19.23 6.38 -7.10
C GLN A 120 19.87 5.64 -5.92
N LEU A 121 20.05 4.32 -6.03
CA LEU A 121 20.74 3.54 -5.00
C LEU A 121 22.18 4.05 -4.80
N ASP A 122 22.91 4.24 -5.90
CA ASP A 122 24.29 4.75 -5.84
C ASP A 122 24.34 6.13 -5.16
N PHE A 123 23.44 7.04 -5.53
CA PHE A 123 23.31 8.35 -4.87
C PHE A 123 23.01 8.23 -3.36
N MET A 124 22.11 7.32 -2.98
CA MET A 124 21.78 7.11 -1.56
C MET A 124 22.97 6.54 -0.78
N LEU A 125 23.74 5.63 -1.38
CA LEU A 125 24.96 5.08 -0.79
C LEU A 125 26.06 6.14 -0.64
N ASP A 126 26.23 6.99 -1.64
CA ASP A 126 27.17 8.12 -1.59
C ASP A 126 26.83 9.05 -0.41
N ASN A 127 25.55 9.37 -0.23
CA ASN A 127 25.11 10.20 0.90
C ASN A 127 25.38 9.54 2.25
N LEU A 128 25.05 8.25 2.39
CA LEU A 128 25.32 7.51 3.64
C LEU A 128 26.80 7.42 3.94
N GLN A 129 27.65 7.25 2.92
CA GLN A 129 29.10 7.25 3.08
C GLN A 129 29.63 8.65 3.44
N ALA A 130 29.19 9.70 2.75
CA ALA A 130 29.60 11.08 3.03
C ALA A 130 29.22 11.52 4.46
N LEU A 131 28.10 11.03 4.98
CA LEU A 131 27.66 11.28 6.36
C LEU A 131 28.27 10.31 7.39
N GLY A 132 29.15 9.40 6.96
CA GLY A 132 29.88 8.51 7.87
C GLY A 132 29.05 7.34 8.43
N TYR A 133 27.87 7.02 7.85
CA TYR A 133 27.05 5.89 8.30
C TYR A 133 27.54 4.54 7.78
N LEU A 134 28.25 4.53 6.66
CA LEU A 134 28.86 3.34 6.08
C LEU A 134 30.15 3.65 5.35
N THR A 135 30.92 2.60 5.08
CA THR A 135 32.08 2.63 4.18
C THR A 135 31.89 1.51 3.16
N ARG A 136 32.13 1.80 1.88
CA ARG A 136 32.14 0.77 0.82
C ARG A 136 33.53 0.18 0.68
N ASP A 137 33.57 -1.12 0.54
CA ASP A 137 34.81 -1.84 0.30
C ASP A 137 35.33 -1.62 -1.13
N ALA A 138 36.58 -1.93 -1.37
CA ALA A 138 37.22 -1.72 -2.67
C ALA A 138 36.61 -2.56 -3.82
N ASP A 139 35.92 -3.66 -3.48
CA ASP A 139 35.18 -4.50 -4.44
C ASP A 139 33.85 -3.87 -4.88
N GLY A 140 33.36 -2.86 -4.16
CA GLY A 140 32.10 -2.18 -4.43
C GLY A 140 30.83 -3.02 -4.15
N GLU A 141 30.97 -4.20 -3.54
CA GLU A 141 29.84 -5.12 -3.26
C GLU A 141 29.56 -5.25 -1.76
N HIS A 142 30.56 -5.07 -0.91
CA HIS A 142 30.41 -5.11 0.53
C HIS A 142 30.38 -3.70 1.12
N VAL A 143 29.66 -3.56 2.23
CA VAL A 143 29.60 -2.34 3.01
C VAL A 143 29.87 -2.65 4.47
N THR A 144 30.73 -1.85 5.08
CA THR A 144 30.95 -1.85 6.52
C THR A 144 30.09 -0.77 7.12
N LEU A 145 29.20 -1.14 8.03
CA LEU A 145 28.24 -0.23 8.66
C LEU A 145 28.81 0.34 9.96
N ASN A 146 28.67 1.65 10.14
CA ASN A 146 28.96 2.29 11.43
C ASN A 146 27.78 2.08 12.39
N GLU A 147 28.04 2.01 13.68
CA GLU A 147 27.00 1.86 14.72
C GLU A 147 25.93 2.96 14.66
N SER A 148 26.30 4.17 14.26
CA SER A 148 25.37 5.29 14.10
C SER A 148 24.21 5.02 13.13
N ILE A 149 24.38 4.10 12.16
CA ILE A 149 23.33 3.76 11.18
C ILE A 149 22.09 3.15 11.86
N TYR A 150 22.25 2.46 12.97
CA TYR A 150 21.15 1.83 13.69
C TYR A 150 20.19 2.86 14.31
N ARG A 151 20.66 4.06 14.61
CA ARG A 151 19.80 5.17 15.09
C ARG A 151 18.78 5.56 14.02
N LEU A 152 19.18 5.52 12.74
CA LEU A 152 18.33 5.88 11.62
C LEU A 152 17.07 4.99 11.52
N LEU A 153 17.13 3.74 12.01
CA LEU A 153 15.98 2.83 12.03
C LEU A 153 14.87 3.26 13.00
N ASN A 154 15.15 4.17 13.93
CA ASN A 154 14.16 4.68 14.87
C ASN A 154 13.21 5.72 14.23
N TYR A 155 13.61 6.34 13.12
CA TYR A 155 12.84 7.36 12.43
C TYR A 155 11.86 6.71 11.43
N ARG A 156 10.61 6.46 11.89
CA ARG A 156 9.60 5.74 11.09
C ARG A 156 8.71 6.64 10.26
N SER A 157 8.51 7.89 10.69
CA SER A 157 7.53 8.81 10.10
C SER A 157 8.16 9.97 9.32
N VAL A 158 9.48 10.08 9.35
CA VAL A 158 10.25 11.12 8.67
C VAL A 158 11.41 10.46 7.90
N ASP A 159 12.00 11.20 6.97
CA ASP A 159 13.26 10.75 6.36
C ASP A 159 14.33 10.54 7.44
N PRO A 160 14.99 9.36 7.51
CA PRO A 160 15.90 9.03 8.58
C PRO A 160 17.10 9.99 8.70
N LEU A 161 17.65 10.45 7.57
CA LEU A 161 18.79 11.37 7.57
C LEU A 161 18.38 12.74 8.09
N PHE A 162 17.20 13.23 7.67
CA PHE A 162 16.67 14.48 8.18
C PHE A 162 16.34 14.39 9.68
N GLY A 163 15.76 13.27 10.11
CA GLY A 163 15.45 13.04 11.53
C GLY A 163 16.69 13.07 12.41
N ASP A 164 17.77 12.39 11.98
CA ASP A 164 19.05 12.36 12.71
C ASP A 164 19.73 13.74 12.72
N PHE A 165 19.75 14.44 11.60
CA PHE A 165 20.26 15.80 11.51
C PHE A 165 19.58 16.74 12.53
N ILE A 166 18.26 16.73 12.61
CA ILE A 166 17.52 17.56 13.57
C ILE A 166 17.84 17.16 15.03
N ALA A 167 17.95 15.87 15.30
CA ALA A 167 18.30 15.38 16.64
C ALA A 167 19.71 15.84 17.07
N GLU A 168 20.69 15.77 16.18
CA GLU A 168 22.07 16.23 16.44
C GLU A 168 22.13 17.75 16.65
N GLN A 169 21.42 18.55 15.84
CA GLN A 169 21.34 19.99 16.02
C GLN A 169 20.73 20.36 17.36
N ARG A 170 19.69 19.65 17.81
CA ARG A 170 19.05 19.89 19.10
C ARG A 170 20.01 19.61 20.28
N ILE A 171 20.81 18.55 20.19
CA ILE A 171 21.82 18.22 21.21
C ILE A 171 22.89 19.30 21.25
N SER A 172 23.38 19.75 20.11
CA SER A 172 24.37 20.81 20.00
C SER A 172 23.90 22.12 20.61
N LEU A 173 22.68 22.55 20.33
CA LEU A 173 22.07 23.76 20.90
C LEU A 173 21.79 23.62 22.41
N GLY A 174 21.45 22.41 22.89
CA GLY A 174 21.25 22.17 24.32
C GLY A 174 22.53 22.26 25.14
N ASN A 175 23.67 21.83 24.58
CA ASN A 175 24.96 21.89 25.26
C ASN A 175 25.54 23.30 25.30
N SER A 176 25.19 24.19 24.35
CA SER A 176 25.64 25.58 24.35
C SER A 176 24.97 26.46 25.42
N HIS A 177 23.91 25.98 26.07
CA HIS A 177 23.23 26.71 27.15
C HIS A 177 23.60 26.28 28.56
N VAL A 178 24.53 25.32 28.71
CA VAL A 178 24.98 24.82 30.04
C VAL A 178 26.28 25.50 30.48
N ASP A 179 26.96 26.25 29.60
CA ASP A 179 28.25 26.93 29.87
C ASP A 179 28.09 28.45 30.09
N GLU A 180 26.89 28.98 30.39
CA GLU A 180 26.62 30.32 30.93
C GLU A 180 26.04 30.18 32.34
#